data_e58dec77e8e110b0fcdafedeb3bdc724
#
_entry.id   e58dec77e8e110b0fcdafedeb3bdc724
#
_cell.length_a   1.000
_cell.length_b   1.000
_cell.length_c   1.000
_cell.angle_alpha   90.00
_cell.angle_beta   90.00
_cell.angle_gamma   90.00
#
_symmetry.space_group_name_H-M   'P 1'
#
loop_
_entity.id
_entity.type
_entity.pdbx_description
1 polymer ?
#
loop_
_entity_poly.entity_id
_entity_poly.type
_entity_poly.pdbx_seq_one_letter_code
_entity_poly.pdbx_strand_id
1 'polypeptide(L)'
;MVCVPEPIDILRCGPAEWNEILRRGARAWNAWRDDYPWIIPDLNGITPSVIECQLGPLTGGPINLAKARLRGARLGRATLSAANLEGADLSDADLTNARLDRANLSYANLRNANLDKADLAGARLMRADLGGTNLAQARNLTEGQLFGSIGNALTLLPPHLERPATWPGGQVEDQKSIRPARSWRLMSWL
;
A
#
# COMPACT_ATOMS: atom_id res chain seq x y z
N MET A 1 -9.47 35.50 5.79
CA MET A 1 -10.65 34.83 5.22
C MET A 1 -10.14 34.00 4.06
N VAL A 2 -9.97 32.70 4.26
CA VAL A 2 -9.40 31.82 3.23
C VAL A 2 -10.58 31.14 2.56
N CYS A 3 -10.82 31.43 1.27
CA CYS A 3 -11.84 30.76 0.47
C CYS A 3 -11.64 29.25 0.55
N VAL A 4 -12.55 28.57 1.22
CA VAL A 4 -12.81 27.16 0.92
C VAL A 4 -13.50 27.23 -0.46
N PRO A 5 -12.97 26.58 -1.50
CA PRO A 5 -13.61 26.63 -2.81
C PRO A 5 -15.04 26.12 -2.71
N GLU A 6 -15.95 26.81 -3.36
CA GLU A 6 -17.37 26.40 -3.47
C GLU A 6 -17.46 24.99 -4.11
N PRO A 7 -18.50 24.21 -3.80
CA PRO A 7 -18.63 22.82 -4.28
C PRO A 7 -18.48 22.62 -5.81
N ILE A 8 -18.82 23.66 -6.57
CA ILE A 8 -18.75 23.65 -8.05
C ILE A 8 -17.30 23.82 -8.53
N ASP A 9 -16.47 24.55 -7.77
CA ASP A 9 -15.06 24.74 -8.10
C ASP A 9 -14.23 23.51 -7.76
N ILE A 10 -14.65 22.74 -6.74
CA ILE A 10 -13.99 21.51 -6.30
C ILE A 10 -14.05 20.41 -7.36
N LEU A 11 -15.11 20.34 -8.16
CA LEU A 11 -15.21 19.40 -9.29
C LEU A 11 -14.24 19.73 -10.44
N ARG A 12 -13.67 20.94 -10.44
CA ARG A 12 -12.65 21.42 -11.38
C ARG A 12 -11.26 21.49 -10.75
N CYS A 13 -11.13 21.17 -9.45
CA CYS A 13 -9.86 21.20 -8.73
C CYS A 13 -8.88 20.21 -9.36
N GLY A 14 -7.75 20.73 -9.79
CA GLY A 14 -6.62 19.94 -10.22
C GLY A 14 -5.69 19.59 -9.04
N PRO A 15 -4.57 18.91 -9.31
CA PRO A 15 -3.60 18.52 -8.27
C PRO A 15 -3.05 19.67 -7.42
N ALA A 16 -3.09 20.92 -7.93
CA ALA A 16 -2.57 22.08 -7.21
C ALA A 16 -3.43 22.47 -6.00
N GLU A 17 -4.75 22.40 -6.13
CA GLU A 17 -5.70 22.75 -5.05
C GLU A 17 -5.68 21.70 -3.94
N TRP A 18 -5.60 20.42 -4.30
CA TRP A 18 -5.43 19.35 -3.32
C TRP A 18 -4.16 19.50 -2.51
N ASN A 19 -3.06 19.89 -3.18
CA ASN A 19 -1.78 20.16 -2.55
C ASN A 19 -1.90 21.27 -1.49
N GLU A 20 -2.67 22.33 -1.76
CA GLU A 20 -2.85 23.42 -0.83
C GLU A 20 -3.63 23.00 0.42
N ILE A 21 -4.67 22.17 0.29
CA ILE A 21 -5.41 21.64 1.44
C ILE A 21 -4.51 20.73 2.27
N LEU A 22 -3.72 19.86 1.62
CA LEU A 22 -2.78 18.96 2.30
C LEU A 22 -1.69 19.72 3.06
N ARG A 23 -1.19 20.84 2.51
CA ARG A 23 -0.20 21.71 3.20
C ARG A 23 -0.72 22.27 4.53
N ARG A 24 -2.03 22.41 4.69
CA ARG A 24 -2.67 22.83 5.94
C ARG A 24 -2.74 21.71 6.97
N GLY A 25 -2.30 20.50 6.60
CA GLY A 25 -2.19 19.32 7.46
C GLY A 25 -3.47 18.50 7.57
N ALA A 26 -3.35 17.39 8.28
CA ALA A 26 -4.39 16.37 8.38
C ALA A 26 -5.74 16.91 8.89
N ARG A 27 -5.73 17.89 9.81
CA ARG A 27 -6.96 18.46 10.36
C ARG A 27 -7.80 19.17 9.29
N ALA A 28 -7.18 20.01 8.47
CA ALA A 28 -7.87 20.74 7.41
C ALA A 28 -8.35 19.76 6.32
N TRP A 29 -7.51 18.79 5.98
CA TRP A 29 -7.85 17.74 5.04
C TRP A 29 -9.04 16.90 5.51
N ASN A 30 -9.02 16.44 6.76
CA ASN A 30 -10.09 15.59 7.30
C ASN A 30 -11.41 16.36 7.37
N ALA A 31 -11.41 17.61 7.82
CA ALA A 31 -12.60 18.46 7.82
C ALA A 31 -13.20 18.59 6.42
N TRP A 32 -12.34 18.82 5.41
CA TRP A 32 -12.78 18.83 4.02
C TRP A 32 -13.34 17.47 3.56
N ARG A 33 -12.72 16.34 3.98
CA ARG A 33 -13.22 14.98 3.67
C ARG A 33 -14.58 14.69 4.31
N ASP A 34 -14.84 15.23 5.49
CA ASP A 34 -16.12 15.09 6.21
C ASP A 34 -17.23 15.89 5.48
N ASP A 35 -16.90 17.07 4.96
CA ASP A 35 -17.84 17.91 4.22
C ASP A 35 -18.15 17.34 2.83
N TYR A 36 -17.17 16.67 2.19
CA TYR A 36 -17.25 16.16 0.81
C TYR A 36 -16.84 14.68 0.69
N PRO A 37 -17.51 13.74 1.39
CA PRO A 37 -17.10 12.33 1.44
C PRO A 37 -17.20 11.59 0.10
N TRP A 38 -18.02 12.10 -0.83
CA TRP A 38 -18.22 11.52 -2.17
C TRP A 38 -17.14 11.89 -3.19
N ILE A 39 -16.33 12.91 -2.91
CA ILE A 39 -15.29 13.34 -3.83
C ILE A 39 -14.08 12.42 -3.67
N ILE A 40 -13.57 11.90 -4.80
CA ILE A 40 -12.36 11.10 -4.85
C ILE A 40 -11.20 12.03 -5.20
N PRO A 41 -10.30 12.36 -4.26
CA PRO A 41 -9.18 13.25 -4.54
C PRO A 41 -8.20 12.61 -5.51
N ASP A 42 -7.82 13.37 -6.54
CA ASP A 42 -6.78 12.96 -7.50
C ASP A 42 -5.44 13.55 -7.08
N LEU A 43 -4.64 12.71 -6.44
CA LEU A 43 -3.30 13.02 -5.92
C LEU A 43 -2.22 12.25 -6.70
N ASN A 44 -2.51 11.85 -7.94
CA ASN A 44 -1.57 11.09 -8.74
C ASN A 44 -0.26 11.87 -8.94
N GLY A 45 0.87 11.19 -8.77
CA GLY A 45 2.19 11.78 -8.92
C GLY A 45 2.55 12.89 -7.92
N ILE A 46 1.77 13.05 -6.84
CA ILE A 46 2.08 14.04 -5.78
C ILE A 46 3.51 13.89 -5.28
N THR A 47 4.18 15.02 -5.05
CA THR A 47 5.60 15.05 -4.65
C THR A 47 5.79 15.37 -3.16
N PRO A 48 6.94 14.99 -2.55
CA PRO A 48 7.19 15.07 -1.10
C PRO A 48 7.06 16.45 -0.48
N SER A 49 7.30 17.52 -1.23
CA SER A 49 7.24 18.90 -0.70
C SER A 49 5.88 19.26 -0.07
N VAL A 50 4.87 18.46 -0.36
CA VAL A 50 3.50 18.61 0.21
C VAL A 50 3.32 17.70 1.42
N ILE A 51 4.06 16.60 1.50
CA ILE A 51 3.87 15.51 2.47
C ILE A 51 4.94 15.52 3.57
N GLU A 52 6.02 16.25 3.40
CA GLU A 52 6.96 16.59 4.49
C GLU A 52 6.25 17.34 5.64
N CYS A 53 5.11 17.91 5.37
CA CYS A 53 4.18 18.36 6.39
C CYS A 53 3.53 17.13 7.03
N GLN A 54 4.12 16.70 8.12
CA GLN A 54 3.65 15.71 9.09
C GLN A 54 2.14 15.40 8.97
N LEU A 55 1.77 14.47 8.09
CA LEU A 55 0.41 13.97 7.96
C LEU A 55 0.05 13.01 9.12
N GLY A 56 0.88 13.02 10.16
CA GLY A 56 0.77 12.18 11.33
C GLY A 56 -0.04 12.79 12.48
N PRO A 57 -0.17 12.06 13.59
CA PRO A 57 -1.04 12.41 14.73
C PRO A 57 -0.76 13.76 15.39
N LEU A 58 0.43 14.33 15.21
CA LEU A 58 0.84 15.59 15.86
C LEU A 58 0.12 16.83 15.29
N THR A 59 -0.50 16.74 14.12
CA THR A 59 -1.09 17.89 13.40
C THR A 59 -2.60 17.78 13.20
N GLY A 60 -3.30 16.99 13.98
CA GLY A 60 -4.76 16.91 13.90
C GLY A 60 -5.34 15.52 13.69
N GLY A 61 -4.58 14.48 14.05
CA GLY A 61 -4.99 13.09 13.95
C GLY A 61 -4.54 12.40 12.66
N PRO A 62 -4.89 11.10 12.51
CA PRO A 62 -4.56 10.36 11.31
C PRO A 62 -5.25 10.95 10.07
N ILE A 63 -4.50 11.08 8.97
CA ILE A 63 -5.08 11.62 7.74
C ILE A 63 -6.03 10.61 7.07
N ASN A 64 -7.16 11.11 6.54
CA ASN A 64 -8.12 10.30 5.78
C ASN A 64 -7.88 10.41 4.27
N LEU A 65 -7.15 9.46 3.72
CA LEU A 65 -6.87 9.30 2.28
C LEU A 65 -7.65 8.11 1.68
N ALA A 66 -8.74 7.69 2.32
CA ALA A 66 -9.55 6.58 1.81
C ALA A 66 -10.01 6.85 0.37
N LYS A 67 -9.84 5.85 -0.50
CA LYS A 67 -10.19 5.87 -1.92
C LYS A 67 -9.45 6.93 -2.76
N ALA A 68 -8.47 7.65 -2.20
CA ALA A 68 -7.70 8.64 -2.96
C ALA A 68 -6.93 7.99 -4.11
N ARG A 69 -6.79 8.70 -5.22
CA ARG A 69 -5.90 8.32 -6.32
C ARG A 69 -4.51 8.85 -6.01
N LEU A 70 -3.58 7.94 -5.74
CA LEU A 70 -2.19 8.22 -5.36
C LEU A 70 -1.21 7.48 -6.27
N ARG A 71 -1.63 7.15 -7.47
CA ARG A 71 -0.80 6.42 -8.42
C ARG A 71 0.48 7.20 -8.72
N GLY A 72 1.64 6.52 -8.62
CA GLY A 72 2.95 7.13 -8.86
C GLY A 72 3.31 8.23 -7.86
N ALA A 73 2.57 8.36 -6.74
CA ALA A 73 2.86 9.36 -5.72
C ALA A 73 4.24 9.13 -5.09
N ARG A 74 4.97 10.19 -4.84
CA ARG A 74 6.27 10.15 -4.17
C ARG A 74 6.07 10.40 -2.67
N LEU A 75 5.86 9.31 -1.94
CA LEU A 75 5.59 9.30 -0.50
C LEU A 75 6.78 8.79 0.32
N GLY A 76 7.97 8.82 -0.27
CA GLY A 76 9.19 8.40 0.40
C GLY A 76 9.41 9.19 1.70
N ARG A 77 9.63 8.49 2.82
CA ARG A 77 9.77 9.03 4.18
C ARG A 77 8.51 9.72 4.75
N ALA A 78 7.36 9.66 4.07
CA ALA A 78 6.14 10.26 4.58
C ALA A 78 5.74 9.66 5.94
N THR A 79 5.21 10.50 6.83
CA THR A 79 4.61 10.06 8.10
C THR A 79 3.12 9.82 7.89
N LEU A 80 2.75 8.56 7.68
CA LEU A 80 1.38 8.09 7.45
C LEU A 80 0.91 7.15 8.58
N SER A 81 1.47 7.33 9.78
CA SER A 81 1.10 6.53 10.95
C SER A 81 -0.41 6.63 11.22
N ALA A 82 -1.06 5.48 11.35
CA ALA A 82 -2.50 5.33 11.53
C ALA A 82 -3.38 5.96 10.41
N ALA A 83 -2.82 6.39 9.28
CA ALA A 83 -3.57 6.96 8.17
C ALA A 83 -4.65 5.99 7.67
N ASN A 84 -5.79 6.53 7.26
CA ASN A 84 -6.81 5.77 6.55
C ASN A 84 -6.52 5.83 5.04
N LEU A 85 -6.00 4.74 4.49
CA LEU A 85 -5.69 4.53 3.07
C LEU A 85 -6.58 3.43 2.48
N GLU A 86 -7.74 3.15 3.11
CA GLU A 86 -8.66 2.11 2.66
C GLU A 86 -9.11 2.35 1.22
N GLY A 87 -8.90 1.34 0.37
CA GLY A 87 -9.26 1.40 -1.05
C GLY A 87 -8.50 2.45 -1.87
N ALA A 88 -7.44 3.06 -1.34
CA ALA A 88 -6.62 4.01 -2.10
C ALA A 88 -5.87 3.32 -3.26
N ASP A 89 -5.70 4.03 -4.36
CA ASP A 89 -4.83 3.58 -5.45
C ASP A 89 -3.40 4.13 -5.27
N LEU A 90 -2.53 3.29 -4.74
CA LEU A 90 -1.10 3.54 -4.51
C LEU A 90 -0.23 2.80 -5.54
N SER A 91 -0.81 2.38 -6.67
CA SER A 91 -0.02 1.67 -7.68
C SER A 91 1.15 2.53 -8.17
N ASP A 92 2.30 1.88 -8.40
CA ASP A 92 3.54 2.52 -8.82
C ASP A 92 4.08 3.61 -7.86
N ALA A 93 3.52 3.76 -6.64
CA ALA A 93 3.95 4.78 -5.67
C ALA A 93 5.30 4.44 -5.02
N ASP A 94 6.08 5.48 -4.72
CA ASP A 94 7.27 5.37 -3.88
C ASP A 94 6.91 5.65 -2.41
N LEU A 95 6.95 4.61 -1.59
CA LEU A 95 6.73 4.63 -0.15
C LEU A 95 8.00 4.25 0.63
N THR A 96 9.17 4.40 0.01
CA THR A 96 10.46 4.03 0.60
C THR A 96 10.67 4.76 1.94
N ASN A 97 10.97 4.00 3.00
CA ASN A 97 11.12 4.49 4.36
C ASN A 97 9.87 5.21 4.94
N ALA A 98 8.70 5.09 4.34
CA ALA A 98 7.48 5.68 4.89
C ALA A 98 7.10 5.04 6.25
N ARG A 99 6.51 5.83 7.12
CA ARG A 99 5.92 5.35 8.37
C ARG A 99 4.45 5.05 8.13
N LEU A 100 4.11 3.77 8.08
CA LEU A 100 2.78 3.24 7.86
C LEU A 100 2.29 2.42 9.08
N ASP A 101 2.93 2.64 10.23
CA ASP A 101 2.53 1.94 11.45
C ASP A 101 1.05 2.20 11.76
N ARG A 102 0.29 1.12 11.99
CA ARG A 102 -1.16 1.11 12.22
C ARG A 102 -2.02 1.71 11.08
N ALA A 103 -1.47 1.98 9.91
CA ALA A 103 -2.24 2.47 8.76
C ALA A 103 -3.28 1.44 8.32
N ASN A 104 -4.45 1.91 7.87
CA ASN A 104 -5.45 1.06 7.24
C ASN A 104 -5.22 1.08 5.72
N LEU A 105 -4.60 0.03 5.20
CA LEU A 105 -4.36 -0.24 3.78
C LEU A 105 -5.30 -1.32 3.24
N SER A 106 -6.40 -1.62 3.93
CA SER A 106 -7.36 -2.62 3.47
C SER A 106 -7.92 -2.22 2.11
N TYR A 107 -7.99 -3.18 1.18
CA TYR A 107 -8.46 -2.97 -0.19
C TYR A 107 -7.62 -1.98 -1.02
N ALA A 108 -6.49 -1.50 -0.54
CA ALA A 108 -5.62 -0.60 -1.30
C ALA A 108 -4.98 -1.33 -2.50
N ASN A 109 -4.84 -0.64 -3.61
CA ASN A 109 -4.04 -1.09 -4.74
C ASN A 109 -2.59 -0.63 -4.54
N LEU A 110 -1.70 -1.56 -4.22
CA LEU A 110 -0.27 -1.33 -4.01
C LEU A 110 0.59 -1.97 -5.13
N ARG A 111 -0.02 -2.28 -6.29
CA ARG A 111 0.71 -2.93 -7.38
C ARG A 111 1.94 -2.13 -7.77
N ASN A 112 3.08 -2.83 -7.87
CA ASN A 112 4.39 -2.26 -8.21
C ASN A 112 4.86 -1.12 -7.28
N ALA A 113 4.20 -0.87 -6.15
CA ALA A 113 4.64 0.13 -5.19
C ALA A 113 5.97 -0.27 -4.55
N ASN A 114 6.80 0.72 -4.21
CA ASN A 114 8.04 0.50 -3.50
C ASN A 114 7.87 0.81 -2.00
N LEU A 115 7.79 -0.23 -1.17
CA LEU A 115 7.74 -0.15 0.29
C LEU A 115 9.08 -0.57 0.96
N ASP A 116 10.19 -0.45 0.22
CA ASP A 116 11.50 -0.76 0.81
C ASP A 116 11.74 0.06 2.07
N LYS A 117 12.10 -0.61 3.18
CA LYS A 117 12.32 -0.01 4.51
C LYS A 117 11.09 0.71 5.11
N ALA A 118 9.91 0.61 4.52
CA ALA A 118 8.69 1.15 5.13
C ALA A 118 8.39 0.43 6.46
N ASP A 119 7.87 1.17 7.44
CA ASP A 119 7.43 0.61 8.71
C ASP A 119 5.96 0.24 8.65
N LEU A 120 5.65 -1.05 8.72
CA LEU A 120 4.30 -1.62 8.62
C LEU A 120 3.78 -2.18 9.95
N ALA A 121 4.33 -1.74 11.08
CA ALA A 121 3.90 -2.21 12.40
C ALA A 121 2.38 -2.09 12.58
N GLY A 122 1.67 -3.21 12.68
CA GLY A 122 0.22 -3.23 12.88
C GLY A 122 -0.62 -2.64 11.74
N ALA A 123 -0.04 -2.41 10.56
CA ALA A 123 -0.78 -1.99 9.37
C ALA A 123 -1.79 -3.06 8.96
N ARG A 124 -2.95 -2.65 8.45
CA ARG A 124 -3.99 -3.55 7.95
C ARG A 124 -3.85 -3.70 6.43
N LEU A 125 -3.64 -4.93 5.96
CA LEU A 125 -3.45 -5.25 4.54
C LEU A 125 -4.55 -6.17 4.00
N MET A 126 -5.69 -6.27 4.68
CA MET A 126 -6.80 -7.11 4.27
C MET A 126 -7.23 -6.76 2.84
N ARG A 127 -7.17 -7.75 1.94
CA ARG A 127 -7.50 -7.59 0.51
C ARG A 127 -6.72 -6.49 -0.22
N ALA A 128 -5.59 -6.03 0.32
CA ALA A 128 -4.68 -5.17 -0.41
C ALA A 128 -4.04 -5.96 -1.58
N ASP A 129 -3.92 -5.31 -2.74
CA ASP A 129 -3.22 -5.88 -3.90
C ASP A 129 -1.74 -5.49 -3.84
N LEU A 130 -0.89 -6.47 -3.53
CA LEU A 130 0.56 -6.36 -3.40
C LEU A 130 1.30 -6.90 -4.64
N GLY A 131 0.61 -7.09 -5.77
CA GLY A 131 1.22 -7.65 -6.98
C GLY A 131 2.42 -6.83 -7.46
N GLY A 132 3.63 -7.43 -7.50
CA GLY A 132 4.86 -6.75 -7.89
C GLY A 132 5.40 -5.74 -6.88
N THR A 133 4.79 -5.62 -5.69
CA THR A 133 5.23 -4.70 -4.64
C THR A 133 6.61 -5.09 -4.09
N ASN A 134 7.48 -4.11 -3.89
CA ASN A 134 8.76 -4.31 -3.22
C ASN A 134 8.60 -4.11 -1.69
N LEU A 135 8.61 -5.21 -0.95
CA LEU A 135 8.60 -5.27 0.52
C LEU A 135 9.90 -5.87 1.08
N ALA A 136 10.96 -6.01 0.26
CA ALA A 136 12.16 -6.80 0.60
C ALA A 136 12.83 -6.40 1.93
N GLN A 137 12.81 -5.13 2.28
CA GLN A 137 13.35 -4.61 3.53
C GLN A 137 12.27 -3.93 4.41
N ALA A 138 10.98 -4.19 4.13
CA ALA A 138 9.90 -3.67 4.96
C ALA A 138 10.06 -4.11 6.42
N ARG A 139 9.83 -3.19 7.34
CA ARG A 139 10.01 -3.40 8.77
C ARG A 139 8.70 -3.73 9.45
N ASN A 140 8.77 -4.58 10.48
CA ASN A 140 7.65 -4.94 11.34
C ASN A 140 6.44 -5.54 10.60
N LEU A 141 6.69 -6.09 9.39
CA LEU A 141 5.70 -6.86 8.64
C LEU A 141 5.65 -8.29 9.18
N THR A 142 4.47 -8.84 9.31
CA THR A 142 4.21 -10.19 9.84
C THR A 142 3.45 -11.04 8.83
N GLU A 143 3.55 -12.37 8.94
CA GLU A 143 2.76 -13.30 8.14
C GLU A 143 1.25 -13.09 8.30
N GLY A 144 0.80 -12.80 9.53
CA GLY A 144 -0.61 -12.52 9.83
C GLY A 144 -1.16 -11.31 9.06
N GLN A 145 -0.34 -10.29 8.80
CA GLN A 145 -0.74 -9.14 7.99
C GLN A 145 -0.85 -9.49 6.50
N LEU A 146 -0.04 -10.43 6.00
CA LEU A 146 -0.11 -10.91 4.62
C LEU A 146 -1.29 -11.85 4.39
N PHE A 147 -1.80 -12.46 5.46
CA PHE A 147 -2.97 -13.32 5.36
C PHE A 147 -4.20 -12.51 4.91
N GLY A 148 -4.79 -12.92 3.79
CA GLY A 148 -5.93 -12.23 3.19
C GLY A 148 -5.57 -11.04 2.28
N SER A 149 -4.29 -10.73 2.08
CA SER A 149 -3.83 -9.86 1.00
C SER A 149 -3.69 -10.64 -0.32
N ILE A 150 -3.47 -9.93 -1.41
CA ILE A 150 -3.32 -10.48 -2.76
C ILE A 150 -1.90 -10.15 -3.24
N GLY A 151 -1.11 -11.15 -3.55
CA GLY A 151 0.23 -10.98 -4.13
C GLY A 151 0.43 -11.86 -5.35
N ASN A 152 1.60 -11.79 -5.94
CA ASN A 152 1.99 -12.62 -7.09
C ASN A 152 3.48 -13.00 -7.04
N ALA A 153 3.96 -13.70 -8.07
CA ALA A 153 5.35 -14.14 -8.17
C ALA A 153 6.39 -12.99 -8.16
N LEU A 154 5.98 -11.78 -8.54
CA LEU A 154 6.85 -10.59 -8.58
C LEU A 154 6.89 -9.81 -7.27
N THR A 155 6.03 -10.14 -6.29
CA THR A 155 6.04 -9.50 -4.97
C THR A 155 7.30 -9.91 -4.22
N LEU A 156 8.10 -8.94 -3.80
CA LEU A 156 9.33 -9.16 -3.03
C LEU A 156 9.03 -9.06 -1.54
N LEU A 157 9.27 -10.14 -0.78
CA LEU A 157 9.06 -10.18 0.67
C LEU A 157 10.39 -10.12 1.42
N PRO A 158 10.38 -9.68 2.70
CA PRO A 158 11.52 -9.83 3.60
C PRO A 158 11.95 -11.30 3.69
N PRO A 159 13.26 -11.60 3.83
CA PRO A 159 13.78 -12.99 3.79
C PRO A 159 13.24 -13.91 4.88
N HIS A 160 12.74 -13.36 5.98
CA HIS A 160 12.20 -14.10 7.12
C HIS A 160 10.70 -14.42 6.99
N LEU A 161 10.02 -13.93 5.94
CA LEU A 161 8.60 -14.17 5.71
C LEU A 161 8.39 -15.12 4.53
N GLU A 162 7.48 -16.06 4.71
CA GLU A 162 7.06 -16.95 3.64
C GLU A 162 5.93 -16.34 2.82
N ARG A 163 5.91 -16.71 1.55
CA ARG A 163 4.84 -16.32 0.64
C ARG A 163 3.55 -17.05 1.00
N PRO A 164 2.42 -16.35 1.21
CA PRO A 164 1.15 -17.02 1.46
C PRO A 164 0.79 -18.02 0.36
N ALA A 165 0.36 -19.22 0.72
CA ALA A 165 -0.04 -20.25 -0.24
C ALA A 165 -1.23 -19.84 -1.12
N THR A 166 -1.98 -18.82 -0.69
CA THR A 166 -3.10 -18.24 -1.44
C THR A 166 -2.67 -17.36 -2.61
N TRP A 167 -1.40 -16.96 -2.67
CA TRP A 167 -0.90 -16.14 -3.76
C TRP A 167 -0.50 -17.00 -4.97
N PRO A 168 -0.81 -16.57 -6.21
CA PRO A 168 -0.34 -17.26 -7.41
C PRO A 168 1.19 -17.41 -7.40
N GLY A 169 1.67 -18.63 -7.62
CA GLY A 169 3.11 -18.95 -7.55
C GLY A 169 3.64 -19.18 -6.12
N GLY A 170 2.78 -19.22 -5.10
CA GLY A 170 3.14 -19.50 -3.70
C GLY A 170 3.49 -20.96 -3.44
N GLN A 171 3.13 -21.88 -4.33
CA GLN A 171 3.61 -23.26 -4.28
C GLN A 171 4.86 -23.37 -5.17
N VAL A 172 6.02 -23.14 -4.61
CA VAL A 172 7.22 -23.78 -5.13
C VAL A 172 7.05 -25.25 -4.75
N GLU A 173 6.62 -26.08 -5.71
CA GLU A 173 6.78 -27.52 -5.56
C GLU A 173 8.23 -27.78 -5.18
N ASP A 174 8.40 -28.33 -3.99
CA ASP A 174 9.68 -28.76 -3.48
C ASP A 174 10.28 -29.76 -4.49
N GLN A 175 11.16 -29.31 -5.37
CA GLN A 175 11.85 -30.15 -6.35
C GLN A 175 12.70 -31.25 -5.71
N LYS A 176 12.63 -31.42 -4.40
CA LYS A 176 13.30 -32.48 -3.63
C LYS A 176 12.52 -33.78 -3.51
N SER A 177 11.27 -33.86 -3.99
CA SER A 177 10.47 -35.09 -3.90
C SER A 177 10.27 -35.83 -5.23
N ILE A 178 10.96 -35.50 -6.31
CA ILE A 178 11.02 -36.37 -7.48
C ILE A 178 11.94 -37.55 -7.12
N ARG A 179 11.40 -38.53 -6.41
CA ARG A 179 12.03 -39.84 -6.34
C ARG A 179 12.07 -40.40 -7.76
N PRO A 180 13.24 -40.82 -8.28
CA PRO A 180 13.30 -41.45 -9.58
C PRO A 180 12.39 -42.69 -9.55
N ALA A 181 11.51 -42.78 -10.54
CA ALA A 181 10.63 -43.92 -10.75
C ALA A 181 11.45 -45.18 -10.65
N ARG A 182 11.09 -46.08 -9.74
CA ARG A 182 11.68 -47.41 -9.66
C ARG A 182 11.61 -48.07 -11.04
N SER A 183 12.76 -48.36 -11.62
CA SER A 183 12.91 -49.15 -12.83
C SER A 183 12.11 -50.44 -12.69
N TRP A 184 11.13 -50.63 -13.57
CA TRP A 184 10.44 -51.88 -13.75
C TRP A 184 11.47 -52.88 -14.31
N ARG A 185 11.97 -53.76 -13.48
CA ARG A 185 12.69 -54.94 -13.96
C ARG A 185 11.68 -55.80 -14.71
N LEU A 186 11.89 -55.92 -16.01
CA LEU A 186 11.30 -56.98 -16.81
C LEU A 186 11.64 -58.32 -16.20
N MET A 187 10.67 -59.03 -15.63
CA MET A 187 10.79 -60.44 -15.40
C MET A 187 10.60 -61.13 -16.74
N SER A 188 11.70 -61.59 -17.33
CA SER A 188 11.69 -62.64 -18.35
C SER A 188 11.26 -63.93 -17.73
N TRP A 189 10.19 -64.53 -18.23
CA TRP A 189 9.83 -65.92 -18.04
C TRP A 189 10.18 -66.67 -19.33
N LEU A 190 11.10 -67.57 -19.20
CA LEU A 190 11.14 -68.79 -19.97
C LEU A 190 10.54 -69.89 -19.12
#